data_9e676dc4d39ee50a77cbff01b0e9110b
#
_entry.id   9e676dc4d39ee50a77cbff01b0e9110b
#
_cell.length_a   1.000
_cell.length_b   1.000
_cell.length_c   1.000
_cell.angle_alpha   90.00
_cell.angle_beta   90.00
_cell.angle_gamma   90.00
#
_symmetry.space_group_name_H-M   'P 1'
#
loop_
_entity.id
_entity.type
_entity.pdbx_description
1 polymer ?
#
loop_
_entity_poly.entity_id
_entity_poly.type
_entity_poly.pdbx_seq_one_letter_code
_entity_poly.pdbx_strand_id
1 'polypeptide(L)'
;EIMPSLVGSEMCIRDRVIRQALKEAECTLDDIDAVAVTYGPGLVGALLVGVGAAKAIAFAKDIPLVGVHHIEGHIAANYIENKELEPPFMCLVVSGGHTHLVKVVDYGKFEILGITRDDAAGEAFDKVARAIGLGYPGGPKIDRKAKEGNPDAIEFPRAKVAESAYDFSFSGLKSAVLNYINQAHMRDEQINEADVAASFQKAVTEVLTEHAVAAAKE
;
A
#
# COMPACT_ATOMS: atom_id res chain seq x y z
N GLU A 1 -12.42 22.35 -0.92
CA GLU A 1 -13.67 22.23 -0.08
C GLU A 1 -13.80 20.77 0.37
N ILE A 2 -13.64 20.54 1.68
CA ILE A 2 -13.94 19.24 2.29
C ILE A 2 -15.46 19.13 2.28
N MET A 3 -16.00 18.20 1.53
CA MET A 3 -17.44 17.99 1.45
C MET A 3 -18.00 17.64 2.84
N PRO A 4 -18.92 18.43 3.40
CA PRO A 4 -19.47 18.20 4.75
C PRO A 4 -20.10 16.81 4.93
N SER A 5 -20.61 16.21 3.85
CA SER A 5 -21.18 14.86 3.83
C SER A 5 -20.14 13.76 4.08
N LEU A 6 -18.89 13.91 3.61
CA LEU A 6 -17.81 12.96 3.85
C LEU A 6 -17.38 12.98 5.33
N VAL A 7 -17.20 14.16 5.91
CA VAL A 7 -16.82 14.31 7.32
C VAL A 7 -17.89 13.72 8.26
N GLY A 8 -19.17 13.95 7.97
CA GLY A 8 -20.26 13.35 8.75
C GLY A 8 -20.29 11.82 8.64
N SER A 9 -20.04 11.25 7.48
CA SER A 9 -19.93 9.80 7.27
C SER A 9 -18.75 9.21 8.04
N GLU A 10 -17.58 9.83 7.97
CA GLU A 10 -16.38 9.40 8.70
C GLU A 10 -16.59 9.43 10.23
N MET A 11 -17.27 10.44 10.76
CA MET A 11 -17.60 10.51 12.19
C MET A 11 -18.52 9.37 12.62
N CYS A 12 -19.53 9.03 11.83
CA CYS A 12 -20.42 7.91 12.14
C CYS A 12 -19.68 6.55 12.08
N ILE A 13 -18.78 6.37 11.12
CA ILE A 13 -17.93 5.18 11.00
C ILE A 13 -17.03 5.07 12.23
N ARG A 14 -16.35 6.12 12.60
CA ARG A 14 -15.48 6.20 13.78
C ARG A 14 -16.17 5.74 15.05
N ASP A 15 -17.34 6.29 15.36
CA ASP A 15 -18.08 5.97 16.60
C ASP A 15 -18.52 4.51 16.64
N ARG A 16 -18.90 3.96 15.49
CA ARG A 16 -19.24 2.54 15.35
C ARG A 16 -18.04 1.64 15.59
N VAL A 17 -16.89 1.96 14.95
CA VAL A 17 -15.67 1.16 15.07
C VAL A 17 -15.14 1.13 16.49
N ILE A 18 -15.08 2.29 17.16
CA ILE A 18 -14.65 2.37 18.58
C ILE A 18 -15.55 1.52 19.47
N ARG A 19 -16.89 1.68 19.35
CA ARG A 19 -17.84 0.89 20.16
C ARG A 19 -17.74 -0.60 19.90
N GLN A 20 -17.54 -0.99 18.64
CA GLN A 20 -17.40 -2.39 18.28
C GLN A 20 -16.11 -2.97 18.84
N ALA A 21 -14.98 -2.25 18.74
CA ALA A 21 -13.70 -2.69 19.27
C ALA A 21 -13.74 -2.91 20.79
N LEU A 22 -14.31 -1.96 21.53
CA LEU A 22 -14.51 -2.09 22.98
C LEU A 22 -15.39 -3.30 23.33
N LYS A 23 -16.48 -3.51 22.58
CA LYS A 23 -17.37 -4.65 22.79
C LYS A 23 -16.68 -5.99 22.51
N GLU A 24 -15.93 -6.09 21.43
CA GLU A 24 -15.18 -7.32 21.06
C GLU A 24 -14.07 -7.62 22.04
N ALA A 25 -13.44 -6.59 22.61
CA ALA A 25 -12.42 -6.71 23.65
C ALA A 25 -13.02 -6.92 25.06
N GLU A 26 -14.35 -6.92 25.19
CA GLU A 26 -15.07 -7.02 26.48
C GLU A 26 -14.60 -5.99 27.52
N CYS A 27 -14.24 -4.77 27.05
CA CYS A 27 -13.74 -3.68 27.88
C CYS A 27 -14.51 -2.38 27.67
N THR A 28 -14.23 -1.40 28.51
CA THR A 28 -14.75 -0.03 28.47
C THR A 28 -13.61 0.97 28.26
N LEU A 29 -13.92 2.24 28.09
CA LEU A 29 -12.90 3.29 28.04
C LEU A 29 -12.14 3.48 29.37
N ASP A 30 -12.66 2.95 30.46
CA ASP A 30 -12.01 3.02 31.78
C ASP A 30 -10.88 1.97 31.92
N ASP A 31 -10.90 0.97 31.07
CA ASP A 31 -9.90 -0.12 31.04
C ASP A 31 -8.74 0.18 30.07
N ILE A 32 -8.74 1.37 29.43
CA ILE A 32 -7.74 1.74 28.43
C ILE A 32 -6.64 2.60 29.06
N ASP A 33 -5.39 2.14 28.93
CA ASP A 33 -4.20 2.80 29.51
C ASP A 33 -3.55 3.84 28.56
N ALA A 34 -3.78 3.73 27.25
CA ALA A 34 -3.23 4.63 26.25
C ALA A 34 -4.07 4.60 24.96
N VAL A 35 -4.01 5.67 24.17
CA VAL A 35 -4.63 5.75 22.85
C VAL A 35 -3.55 5.94 21.79
N ALA A 36 -3.47 5.01 20.82
CA ALA A 36 -2.64 5.16 19.64
C ALA A 36 -3.49 5.58 18.42
N VAL A 37 -2.96 6.49 17.59
CA VAL A 37 -3.67 6.97 16.41
C VAL A 37 -2.73 7.28 15.25
N THR A 38 -3.13 6.90 14.06
CA THR A 38 -2.41 7.28 12.84
C THR A 38 -2.56 8.78 12.59
N TYR A 39 -1.42 9.50 12.53
CA TYR A 39 -1.38 10.94 12.23
C TYR A 39 -1.00 11.26 10.77
N GLY A 40 -0.49 10.29 10.03
CA GLY A 40 -0.08 10.44 8.62
C GLY A 40 0.81 9.27 8.16
N PRO A 41 1.05 9.19 6.84
CA PRO A 41 0.30 9.84 5.75
C PRO A 41 -1.11 9.27 5.56
N GLY A 42 -1.97 10.03 4.87
CA GLY A 42 -3.34 9.63 4.54
C GLY A 42 -4.23 10.81 4.15
N LEU A 43 -5.49 10.55 3.89
CA LEU A 43 -6.48 11.58 3.58
C LEU A 43 -6.68 12.50 4.79
N VAL A 44 -6.43 13.79 4.61
CA VAL A 44 -6.45 14.80 5.69
C VAL A 44 -7.77 14.78 6.47
N GLY A 45 -8.92 14.68 5.79
CA GLY A 45 -10.23 14.62 6.45
C GLY A 45 -10.38 13.43 7.37
N ALA A 46 -10.00 12.23 6.93
CA ALA A 46 -10.06 11.00 7.73
C ALA A 46 -9.07 11.05 8.90
N LEU A 47 -7.84 11.53 8.67
CA LEU A 47 -6.85 11.70 9.72
C LEU A 47 -7.32 12.67 10.82
N LEU A 48 -7.92 13.82 10.44
CA LEU A 48 -8.44 14.79 11.39
C LEU A 48 -9.56 14.20 12.26
N VAL A 49 -10.45 13.40 11.69
CA VAL A 49 -11.52 12.72 12.44
C VAL A 49 -10.92 11.72 13.44
N GLY A 50 -9.96 10.90 13.02
CA GLY A 50 -9.30 9.93 13.89
C GLY A 50 -8.51 10.59 15.01
N VAL A 51 -7.63 11.54 14.65
CA VAL A 51 -6.78 12.27 15.61
C VAL A 51 -7.64 13.10 16.60
N GLY A 52 -8.71 13.74 16.11
CA GLY A 52 -9.62 14.48 16.96
C GLY A 52 -10.30 13.59 18.00
N ALA A 53 -10.78 12.41 17.61
CA ALA A 53 -11.37 11.44 18.52
C ALA A 53 -10.36 10.91 19.56
N ALA A 54 -9.16 10.53 19.08
CA ALA A 54 -8.10 10.03 19.96
C ALA A 54 -7.68 11.06 21.00
N LYS A 55 -7.51 12.33 20.60
CA LYS A 55 -7.23 13.44 21.51
C LYS A 55 -8.34 13.63 22.54
N ALA A 56 -9.61 13.56 22.12
CA ALA A 56 -10.74 13.73 23.03
C ALA A 56 -10.79 12.60 24.07
N ILE A 57 -10.57 11.35 23.67
CA ILE A 57 -10.53 10.20 24.59
C ILE A 57 -9.35 10.33 25.56
N ALA A 58 -8.14 10.58 25.05
CA ALA A 58 -6.94 10.71 25.85
C ALA A 58 -7.07 11.84 26.90
N PHE A 59 -7.60 12.99 26.47
CA PHE A 59 -7.85 14.13 27.37
C PHE A 59 -8.91 13.80 28.42
N ALA A 60 -10.04 13.20 28.02
CA ALA A 60 -11.15 12.91 28.95
C ALA A 60 -10.80 11.85 30.00
N LYS A 61 -9.87 10.94 29.67
CA LYS A 61 -9.43 9.85 30.56
C LYS A 61 -8.10 10.12 31.24
N ASP A 62 -7.45 11.24 30.93
CA ASP A 62 -6.10 11.58 31.41
C ASP A 62 -5.06 10.47 31.15
N ILE A 63 -5.09 9.93 29.93
CA ILE A 63 -4.20 8.83 29.48
C ILE A 63 -3.31 9.27 28.33
N PRO A 64 -2.15 8.62 28.11
CA PRO A 64 -1.22 8.95 27.04
C PRO A 64 -1.84 8.84 25.64
N LEU A 65 -1.45 9.79 24.76
CA LEU A 65 -1.74 9.76 23.34
C LEU A 65 -0.45 9.45 22.55
N VAL A 66 -0.47 8.41 21.74
CA VAL A 66 0.66 7.98 20.91
C VAL A 66 0.35 8.21 19.43
N GLY A 67 1.15 9.05 18.78
CA GLY A 67 1.07 9.24 17.32
C GLY A 67 1.78 8.10 16.59
N VAL A 68 1.11 7.49 15.61
CA VAL A 68 1.66 6.39 14.81
C VAL A 68 1.75 6.82 13.35
N HIS A 69 2.90 6.61 12.73
CA HIS A 69 3.07 6.79 11.30
C HIS A 69 2.46 5.58 10.55
N HIS A 70 1.67 5.83 9.50
CA HIS A 70 0.92 4.79 8.79
C HIS A 70 1.82 3.64 8.28
N ILE A 71 2.97 3.99 7.69
CA ILE A 71 3.91 2.98 7.16
C ILE A 71 4.58 2.19 8.29
N GLU A 72 4.91 2.85 9.40
CA GLU A 72 5.43 2.17 10.61
C GLU A 72 4.39 1.19 11.17
N GLY A 73 3.11 1.56 11.13
CA GLY A 73 2.01 0.65 11.50
C GLY A 73 1.97 -0.60 10.63
N HIS A 74 2.17 -0.48 9.31
CA HIS A 74 2.27 -1.64 8.41
C HIS A 74 3.48 -2.53 8.72
N ILE A 75 4.63 -1.93 9.03
CA ILE A 75 5.83 -2.68 9.43
C ILE A 75 5.59 -3.40 10.76
N ALA A 76 5.06 -2.66 11.75
CA ALA A 76 4.81 -3.19 13.10
C ALA A 76 3.76 -4.32 13.13
N ALA A 77 2.82 -4.35 12.17
CA ALA A 77 1.84 -5.43 12.07
C ALA A 77 2.49 -6.82 11.89
N ASN A 78 3.70 -6.89 11.33
CA ASN A 78 4.42 -8.15 11.19
C ASN A 78 4.81 -8.78 12.54
N TYR A 79 5.01 -7.99 13.59
CA TYR A 79 5.31 -8.48 14.94
C TYR A 79 4.11 -9.19 15.60
N ILE A 80 2.89 -8.88 15.15
CA ILE A 80 1.67 -9.53 15.66
C ILE A 80 1.62 -10.98 15.19
N GLU A 81 1.91 -11.19 13.90
CA GLU A 81 1.87 -12.52 13.28
C GLU A 81 3.14 -13.32 13.55
N ASN A 82 4.30 -12.65 13.54
CA ASN A 82 5.61 -13.27 13.68
C ASN A 82 6.29 -12.78 14.96
N LYS A 83 5.96 -13.41 16.08
CA LYS A 83 6.48 -13.04 17.41
C LYS A 83 7.99 -13.23 17.57
N GLU A 84 8.59 -14.09 16.74
CA GLU A 84 10.04 -14.35 16.69
C GLU A 84 10.79 -13.33 15.81
N LEU A 85 10.08 -12.41 15.16
CA LEU A 85 10.73 -11.43 14.29
C LEU A 85 11.37 -10.33 15.11
N GLU A 86 12.69 -10.21 15.00
CA GLU A 86 13.49 -9.19 15.67
C GLU A 86 14.29 -8.36 14.66
N PRO A 87 14.49 -7.05 14.91
CA PRO A 87 15.42 -6.24 14.12
C PRO A 87 16.87 -6.73 14.26
N PRO A 88 17.75 -6.52 13.25
CA PRO A 88 17.46 -5.82 12.01
C PRO A 88 16.86 -6.73 10.92
N PHE A 89 15.99 -6.17 10.07
CA PHE A 89 15.48 -6.85 8.88
C PHE A 89 15.07 -5.86 7.78
N MET A 90 14.91 -6.39 6.54
CA MET A 90 14.40 -5.62 5.42
C MET A 90 12.89 -5.78 5.30
N CYS A 91 12.18 -4.68 5.08
CA CYS A 91 10.75 -4.65 4.86
C CYS A 91 10.41 -3.98 3.52
N LEU A 92 9.75 -4.72 2.64
CA LEU A 92 9.18 -4.19 1.42
C LEU A 92 7.69 -3.91 1.64
N VAL A 93 7.33 -2.63 1.73
CA VAL A 93 5.94 -2.18 1.88
C VAL A 93 5.37 -1.89 0.50
N VAL A 94 4.39 -2.68 0.07
CA VAL A 94 3.73 -2.55 -1.24
C VAL A 94 2.23 -2.46 -1.04
N SER A 95 1.64 -1.34 -1.48
CA SER A 95 0.20 -1.09 -1.36
C SER A 95 -0.33 -0.28 -2.55
N GLY A 96 -1.61 0.07 -2.52
CA GLY A 96 -2.23 0.95 -3.51
C GLY A 96 -1.66 2.37 -3.55
N GLY A 97 -1.12 2.87 -2.43
CA GLY A 97 -0.60 4.24 -2.32
C GLY A 97 0.90 4.34 -2.02
N HIS A 98 1.54 3.23 -1.66
CA HIS A 98 2.92 3.26 -1.20
C HIS A 98 3.73 2.09 -1.76
N THR A 99 4.96 2.37 -2.15
CA THR A 99 5.98 1.36 -2.45
C THR A 99 7.28 1.85 -1.82
N HIS A 100 7.69 1.19 -0.74
CA HIS A 100 8.86 1.57 0.05
C HIS A 100 9.72 0.34 0.34
N LEU A 101 11.02 0.50 0.24
CA LEU A 101 11.99 -0.45 0.75
C LEU A 101 12.61 0.15 2.01
N VAL A 102 12.45 -0.52 3.14
CA VAL A 102 12.80 -0.01 4.47
C VAL A 102 13.70 -1.01 5.18
N LYS A 103 14.80 -0.53 5.72
CA LYS A 103 15.61 -1.27 6.69
C LYS A 103 15.10 -0.95 8.09
N VAL A 104 14.61 -1.95 8.77
CA VAL A 104 14.25 -1.85 10.19
C VAL A 104 15.53 -2.12 10.99
N VAL A 105 16.10 -1.07 11.56
CA VAL A 105 17.38 -1.13 12.28
C VAL A 105 17.17 -1.59 13.71
N ASP A 106 16.10 -1.13 14.33
CA ASP A 106 15.71 -1.42 15.71
C ASP A 106 14.20 -1.16 15.85
N TYR A 107 13.58 -1.54 16.94
CA TYR A 107 12.18 -1.23 17.23
C TYR A 107 11.95 0.28 17.17
N GLY A 108 11.01 0.70 16.29
CA GLY A 108 10.71 2.12 16.06
C GLY A 108 11.82 2.92 15.35
N LYS A 109 12.87 2.27 14.81
CA LYS A 109 13.94 2.92 14.05
C LYS A 109 13.99 2.37 12.63
N PHE A 110 13.69 3.23 11.67
CA PHE A 110 13.55 2.90 10.27
C PHE A 110 14.48 3.73 9.39
N GLU A 111 15.04 3.09 8.40
CA GLU A 111 15.88 3.71 7.38
C GLU A 111 15.24 3.41 6.01
N ILE A 112 14.77 4.46 5.34
CA ILE A 112 14.15 4.31 4.02
C ILE A 112 15.27 4.22 2.99
N LEU A 113 15.39 3.08 2.31
CA LEU A 113 16.39 2.86 1.28
C LEU A 113 15.88 3.21 -0.12
N GLY A 114 14.59 2.99 -0.37
CA GLY A 114 13.96 3.30 -1.66
C GLY A 114 12.48 3.59 -1.53
N ILE A 115 11.99 4.46 -2.40
CA ILE A 115 10.57 4.82 -2.53
C ILE A 115 10.17 4.85 -4.00
N THR A 116 8.87 4.76 -4.27
CA THR A 116 8.41 5.06 -5.63
C THR A 116 8.53 6.55 -5.93
N ARG A 117 8.97 6.87 -7.14
CA ARG A 117 9.09 8.25 -7.64
C ARG A 117 7.84 8.74 -8.38
N ASP A 118 6.92 7.81 -8.64
CA ASP A 118 5.68 8.08 -9.38
C ASP A 118 4.54 7.19 -8.86
N ASP A 119 3.87 6.43 -9.71
CA ASP A 119 2.79 5.53 -9.31
C ASP A 119 3.31 4.48 -8.30
N ALA A 120 2.56 4.20 -7.24
CA ALA A 120 2.82 3.03 -6.42
C ALA A 120 2.52 1.73 -7.22
N ALA A 121 3.15 0.62 -6.84
CA ALA A 121 2.94 -0.65 -7.53
C ALA A 121 1.44 -1.02 -7.58
N GLY A 122 0.73 -0.96 -6.45
CA GLY A 122 -0.71 -1.26 -6.41
C GLY A 122 -1.55 -0.29 -7.25
N GLU A 123 -1.19 0.99 -7.31
CA GLU A 123 -1.84 1.96 -8.19
C GLU A 123 -1.65 1.61 -9.67
N ALA A 124 -0.45 1.15 -10.06
CA ALA A 124 -0.20 0.65 -11.40
C ALA A 124 -1.05 -0.59 -11.72
N PHE A 125 -1.20 -1.53 -10.78
CA PHE A 125 -2.10 -2.67 -10.89
C PHE A 125 -3.56 -2.23 -11.10
N ASP A 126 -4.05 -1.25 -10.35
CA ASP A 126 -5.42 -0.75 -10.47
C ASP A 126 -5.67 -0.09 -11.83
N LYS A 127 -4.70 0.68 -12.32
CA LYS A 127 -4.78 1.36 -13.62
C LYS A 127 -4.75 0.36 -14.79
N VAL A 128 -3.86 -0.63 -14.74
CA VAL A 128 -3.76 -1.68 -15.76
C VAL A 128 -4.99 -2.59 -15.74
N ALA A 129 -5.47 -3.01 -14.57
CA ALA A 129 -6.69 -3.82 -14.44
C ALA A 129 -7.90 -3.13 -15.07
N ARG A 130 -8.03 -1.81 -14.87
CA ARG A 130 -9.09 -1.02 -15.50
C ARG A 130 -8.95 -1.00 -17.01
N ALA A 131 -7.73 -0.87 -17.52
CA ALA A 131 -7.47 -0.79 -18.96
C ALA A 131 -7.78 -2.10 -19.70
N ILE A 132 -7.58 -3.27 -19.04
CA ILE A 132 -7.94 -4.58 -19.59
C ILE A 132 -9.33 -5.08 -19.16
N GLY A 133 -10.18 -4.18 -18.66
CA GLY A 133 -11.59 -4.49 -18.35
C GLY A 133 -11.85 -5.25 -17.05
N LEU A 134 -10.83 -5.52 -16.22
CA LEU A 134 -11.00 -6.26 -14.96
C LEU A 134 -11.61 -5.42 -13.83
N GLY A 135 -11.49 -4.08 -13.88
CA GLY A 135 -12.03 -3.16 -12.87
C GLY A 135 -11.23 -3.14 -11.55
N TYR A 136 -11.88 -2.71 -10.47
CA TYR A 136 -11.29 -2.49 -9.15
C TYR A 136 -11.75 -3.55 -8.14
N PRO A 137 -10.94 -3.96 -7.14
CA PRO A 137 -9.50 -3.67 -6.98
C PRO A 137 -8.64 -4.44 -7.99
N GLY A 138 -7.60 -3.78 -8.53
CA GLY A 138 -6.81 -4.30 -9.65
C GLY A 138 -5.89 -5.45 -9.27
N GLY A 139 -5.16 -5.32 -8.15
CA GLY A 139 -4.16 -6.30 -7.72
C GLY A 139 -4.68 -7.75 -7.70
N PRO A 140 -5.71 -8.06 -6.90
CA PRO A 140 -6.26 -9.42 -6.83
C PRO A 140 -6.85 -9.94 -8.14
N LYS A 141 -7.33 -9.04 -8.99
CA LYS A 141 -7.93 -9.41 -10.29
C LYS A 141 -6.85 -9.72 -11.33
N ILE A 142 -5.80 -8.91 -11.38
CA ILE A 142 -4.63 -9.19 -12.22
C ILE A 142 -3.95 -10.48 -11.78
N ASP A 143 -3.70 -10.67 -10.49
CA ASP A 143 -3.09 -11.90 -9.97
C ASP A 143 -3.86 -13.15 -10.37
N ARG A 144 -5.19 -13.10 -10.27
CA ARG A 144 -6.04 -14.20 -10.71
C ARG A 144 -5.97 -14.43 -12.21
N LYS A 145 -6.05 -13.36 -13.00
CA LYS A 145 -6.03 -13.45 -14.46
C LYS A 145 -4.67 -13.87 -14.99
N ALA A 146 -3.59 -13.43 -14.38
CA ALA A 146 -2.22 -13.78 -14.75
C ALA A 146 -1.92 -15.28 -14.65
N LYS A 147 -2.62 -16.02 -13.79
CA LYS A 147 -2.47 -17.50 -13.67
C LYS A 147 -2.91 -18.26 -14.90
N GLU A 148 -3.72 -17.63 -15.77
CA GLU A 148 -4.21 -18.19 -17.03
C GLU A 148 -3.33 -17.81 -18.22
N GLY A 149 -2.37 -16.88 -18.05
CA GLY A 149 -1.56 -16.29 -19.11
C GLY A 149 -0.10 -16.72 -19.11
N ASN A 150 0.58 -16.37 -20.20
CA ASN A 150 2.02 -16.55 -20.33
C ASN A 150 2.76 -15.28 -19.88
N PRO A 151 3.60 -15.33 -18.82
CA PRO A 151 4.34 -14.16 -18.32
C PRO A 151 5.46 -13.69 -19.27
N ASP A 152 5.81 -14.48 -20.29
CA ASP A 152 6.83 -14.18 -21.30
C ASP A 152 6.23 -13.78 -22.66
N ALA A 153 4.91 -13.64 -22.75
CA ALA A 153 4.24 -13.30 -24.01
C ALA A 153 4.55 -11.88 -24.48
N ILE A 154 4.75 -10.93 -23.56
CA ILE A 154 4.98 -9.53 -23.86
C ILE A 154 6.15 -9.02 -23.03
N GLU A 155 7.17 -8.49 -23.68
CA GLU A 155 8.31 -7.88 -23.02
C GLU A 155 8.00 -6.43 -22.65
N PHE A 156 7.55 -6.22 -21.40
CA PHE A 156 7.37 -4.88 -20.86
C PHE A 156 8.65 -4.33 -20.22
N PRO A 157 8.86 -2.99 -20.23
CA PRO A 157 10.08 -2.40 -19.68
C PRO A 157 10.15 -2.54 -18.15
N ARG A 158 11.38 -2.65 -17.62
CA ARG A 158 11.71 -2.54 -16.18
C ARG A 158 12.39 -1.19 -16.00
N ALA A 159 11.66 -0.26 -15.39
CA ALA A 159 12.20 1.07 -15.18
C ALA A 159 13.33 1.03 -14.13
N LYS A 160 14.45 1.70 -14.46
CA LYS A 160 15.53 1.97 -13.50
C LYS A 160 15.55 3.45 -13.20
N VAL A 161 15.65 3.81 -11.93
CA VAL A 161 15.79 5.19 -11.49
C VAL A 161 17.29 5.52 -11.43
N ALA A 162 17.74 6.43 -12.32
CA ALA A 162 19.16 6.69 -12.52
C ALA A 162 19.89 7.22 -11.27
N GLU A 163 19.17 7.89 -10.37
CA GLU A 163 19.72 8.59 -9.21
C GLU A 163 19.68 7.77 -7.91
N SER A 164 19.09 6.57 -7.93
CA SER A 164 18.94 5.73 -6.74
C SER A 164 18.93 4.25 -7.10
N ALA A 165 19.70 3.47 -6.36
CA ALA A 165 19.79 2.03 -6.57
C ALA A 165 18.51 1.28 -6.19
N TYR A 166 17.68 1.85 -5.30
CA TYR A 166 16.53 1.16 -4.68
C TYR A 166 15.19 1.85 -4.88
N ASP A 167 15.17 3.02 -5.55
CA ASP A 167 13.91 3.68 -5.86
C ASP A 167 13.15 2.95 -6.98
N PHE A 168 11.83 3.07 -6.93
CA PHE A 168 10.93 2.44 -7.87
C PHE A 168 10.29 3.45 -8.81
N SER A 169 9.88 2.98 -9.99
CA SER A 169 9.04 3.72 -10.93
C SER A 169 8.15 2.75 -11.69
N PHE A 170 6.85 2.99 -11.71
CA PHE A 170 5.86 2.15 -12.38
C PHE A 170 5.03 2.89 -13.43
N SER A 171 5.13 4.22 -13.51
CA SER A 171 4.39 5.01 -14.49
C SER A 171 4.79 4.69 -15.93
N GLY A 172 6.07 4.47 -16.18
CA GLY A 172 6.60 4.05 -17.47
C GLY A 172 6.10 2.67 -17.90
N LEU A 173 6.09 1.71 -16.97
CA LEU A 173 5.55 0.38 -17.21
C LEU A 173 4.04 0.42 -17.51
N LYS A 174 3.27 1.14 -16.70
CA LYS A 174 1.84 1.39 -16.97
C LYS A 174 1.62 1.97 -18.37
N SER A 175 2.39 2.99 -18.75
CA SER A 175 2.26 3.64 -20.06
C SER A 175 2.59 2.67 -21.21
N ALA A 176 3.58 1.79 -21.02
CA ALA A 176 3.91 0.76 -22.00
C ALA A 176 2.77 -0.24 -22.22
N VAL A 177 2.11 -0.66 -21.12
CA VAL A 177 0.93 -1.55 -21.21
C VAL A 177 -0.22 -0.86 -21.93
N LEU A 178 -0.52 0.39 -21.57
CA LEU A 178 -1.60 1.17 -22.23
C LEU A 178 -1.32 1.36 -23.72
N ASN A 179 -0.08 1.65 -24.08
CA ASN A 179 0.33 1.79 -25.48
C ASN A 179 0.20 0.48 -26.25
N TYR A 180 0.58 -0.65 -25.65
CA TYR A 180 0.40 -1.98 -26.24
C TYR A 180 -1.08 -2.25 -26.56
N ILE A 181 -1.97 -2.02 -25.59
CA ILE A 181 -3.41 -2.20 -25.75
C ILE A 181 -3.96 -1.29 -26.85
N ASN A 182 -3.58 -0.02 -26.85
CA ASN A 182 -4.05 0.96 -27.84
C ASN A 182 -3.56 0.59 -29.26
N GLN A 183 -2.31 0.14 -29.40
CA GLN A 183 -1.78 -0.29 -30.71
C GLN A 183 -2.50 -1.52 -31.25
N ALA A 184 -2.82 -2.50 -30.39
CA ALA A 184 -3.61 -3.65 -30.78
C ALA A 184 -5.02 -3.23 -31.28
N HIS A 185 -5.69 -2.36 -30.54
CA HIS A 185 -7.00 -1.81 -30.93
C HIS A 185 -6.93 -1.06 -32.27
N MET A 186 -5.87 -0.26 -32.52
CA MET A 186 -5.70 0.46 -33.79
C MET A 186 -5.48 -0.47 -34.98
N ARG A 187 -4.98 -1.70 -34.74
CA ARG A 187 -4.75 -2.72 -35.75
C ARG A 187 -5.90 -3.71 -35.88
N ASP A 188 -6.96 -3.51 -35.11
CA ASP A 188 -8.09 -4.45 -34.98
C ASP A 188 -7.66 -5.86 -34.53
N GLU A 189 -6.58 -5.91 -33.73
CA GLU A 189 -6.05 -7.13 -33.15
C GLU A 189 -6.67 -7.41 -31.77
N GLN A 190 -7.03 -8.66 -31.53
CA GLN A 190 -7.51 -9.07 -30.20
C GLN A 190 -6.33 -9.23 -29.25
N ILE A 191 -6.42 -8.64 -28.07
CA ILE A 191 -5.44 -8.85 -27.00
C ILE A 191 -5.81 -10.07 -26.15
N ASN A 192 -4.83 -10.82 -25.73
CA ASN A 192 -5.00 -11.82 -24.67
C ASN A 192 -4.82 -11.14 -23.31
N GLU A 193 -5.91 -10.85 -22.62
CA GLU A 193 -5.89 -10.18 -21.31
C GLU A 193 -5.08 -10.94 -20.26
N ALA A 194 -5.05 -12.29 -20.34
CA ALA A 194 -4.31 -13.11 -19.43
C ALA A 194 -2.79 -12.96 -19.63
N ASP A 195 -2.34 -12.90 -20.88
CA ASP A 195 -0.94 -12.66 -21.20
C ASP A 195 -0.48 -11.26 -20.81
N VAL A 196 -1.33 -10.25 -21.05
CA VAL A 196 -1.06 -8.88 -20.60
C VAL A 196 -0.94 -8.83 -19.08
N ALA A 197 -1.87 -9.44 -18.36
CA ALA A 197 -1.85 -9.50 -16.89
C ALA A 197 -0.60 -10.23 -16.36
N ALA A 198 -0.26 -11.38 -16.93
CA ALA A 198 0.89 -12.18 -16.53
C ALA A 198 2.23 -11.46 -16.79
N SER A 199 2.38 -10.90 -17.99
CA SER A 199 3.61 -10.18 -18.38
C SER A 199 3.80 -8.89 -17.59
N PHE A 200 2.69 -8.15 -17.30
CA PHE A 200 2.72 -6.96 -16.44
C PHE A 200 3.10 -7.34 -15.01
N GLN A 201 2.44 -8.32 -14.42
CA GLN A 201 2.73 -8.77 -13.05
C GLN A 201 4.18 -9.23 -12.92
N LYS A 202 4.70 -10.00 -13.88
CA LYS A 202 6.10 -10.40 -13.93
C LYS A 202 7.03 -9.19 -13.91
N ALA A 203 6.77 -8.18 -14.74
CA ALA A 203 7.61 -6.98 -14.79
C ALA A 203 7.65 -6.22 -13.47
N VAL A 204 6.51 -6.07 -12.77
CA VAL A 204 6.44 -5.42 -11.45
C VAL A 204 7.18 -6.25 -10.40
N THR A 205 6.91 -7.55 -10.32
CA THR A 205 7.48 -8.42 -9.29
C THR A 205 8.98 -8.60 -9.42
N GLU A 206 9.51 -8.64 -10.65
CA GLU A 206 10.96 -8.68 -10.91
C GLU A 206 11.66 -7.43 -10.34
N VAL A 207 11.16 -6.22 -10.61
CA VAL A 207 11.72 -4.96 -10.08
C VAL A 207 11.68 -4.94 -8.56
N LEU A 208 10.54 -5.28 -7.95
CA LEU A 208 10.39 -5.31 -6.51
C LEU A 208 11.35 -6.30 -5.84
N THR A 209 11.47 -7.51 -6.42
CA THR A 209 12.34 -8.57 -5.90
C THR A 209 13.82 -8.23 -6.08
N GLU A 210 14.22 -7.72 -7.26
CA GLU A 210 15.60 -7.33 -7.54
C GLU A 210 16.10 -6.31 -6.52
N HIS A 211 15.34 -5.24 -6.28
CA HIS A 211 15.73 -4.20 -5.31
C HIS A 211 15.73 -4.72 -3.87
N ALA A 212 14.71 -5.50 -3.48
CA ALA A 212 14.64 -6.04 -2.12
C ALA A 212 15.80 -7.00 -1.83
N VAL A 213 16.14 -7.89 -2.78
CA VAL A 213 17.24 -8.84 -2.64
C VAL A 213 18.60 -8.16 -2.69
N ALA A 214 18.77 -7.14 -3.56
CA ALA A 214 20.01 -6.37 -3.62
C ALA A 214 20.29 -5.66 -2.30
N ALA A 215 19.29 -4.93 -1.77
CA ALA A 215 19.42 -4.23 -0.50
C ALA A 215 19.61 -5.16 0.71
N ALA A 216 19.07 -6.37 0.68
CA ALA A 216 19.25 -7.34 1.76
C ALA A 216 20.64 -7.99 1.78
N LYS A 217 21.43 -7.87 0.70
CA LYS A 217 22.79 -8.40 0.59
C LYS A 217 23.87 -7.39 0.99
N GLU A 218 23.54 -6.10 1.07
CA GLU A 218 24.38 -5.04 1.60
C GLU A 218 24.24 -4.89 3.11
#